data_147ce2034df492bdf368020e5980e39c
#
_entry.id   147ce2034df492bdf368020e5980e39c
#
_cell.length_a   1.000
_cell.length_b   1.000
_cell.length_c   1.000
_cell.angle_alpha   90.00
_cell.angle_beta   90.00
_cell.angle_gamma   90.00
#
_symmetry.space_group_name_H-M   'P 1'
#
loop_
_entity.id
_entity.type
_entity.pdbx_description
1 polymer ?
#
loop_
_entity_poly.entity_id
_entity_poly.type
_entity_poly.pdbx_seq_one_letter_code
_entity_poly.pdbx_strand_id
1 'polypeptide(L)'
;MKAAESYADYYKDRPESLLNLTGQTSYVDDLPLPEGTLFAVPVGAPSARGRSLQLDAREALALDPSVRVLTARDIPGENQLGYVLPDEPLIADGEWSYKGEVVALVLARDRSTARRAARLVRISGEELPPVLDAREAFARGDIIMQPLHLESGDVDRAFAEADFVVTGSCESDGQEHLYLETQAAIAIPEDGGRMYCISSTQGPTGVQKAISRVLGIPMAQVEVEARRLGGAFGGKEDQAAPWATLAALGAWYTGRPVKLVLNRAEDMVMTGKRHPYSSDFKIGLTKDGRILGFEVTYYQNSGACIDLSLAILWRTMFHVC
;
A
#
# COMPACT_ATOMS: atom_id res chain seq x y z
N MET A 1 17.56 -44.76 -0.14
CA MET A 1 17.70 -43.33 0.05
C MET A 1 18.30 -42.75 -1.21
N LYS A 2 17.54 -41.97 -2.01
CA LYS A 2 18.14 -41.20 -3.11
C LYS A 2 19.07 -40.19 -2.51
N ALA A 3 20.30 -40.09 -3.06
CA ALA A 3 21.24 -39.04 -2.65
C ALA A 3 20.53 -37.68 -2.74
N ALA A 4 20.69 -36.85 -1.73
CA ALA A 4 20.16 -35.49 -1.78
C ALA A 4 20.78 -34.80 -2.99
N GLU A 5 19.97 -34.45 -3.96
CA GLU A 5 20.39 -33.57 -5.04
C GLU A 5 21.02 -32.32 -4.39
N SER A 6 22.20 -31.96 -4.84
CA SER A 6 22.89 -30.79 -4.27
C SER A 6 22.01 -29.57 -4.51
N TYR A 7 22.03 -28.61 -3.57
CA TYR A 7 21.34 -27.32 -3.76
C TYR A 7 21.69 -26.68 -5.11
N ALA A 8 22.92 -26.88 -5.58
CA ALA A 8 23.39 -26.41 -6.90
C ALA A 8 22.63 -27.05 -8.06
N ASP A 9 22.28 -28.35 -7.98
CA ASP A 9 21.54 -29.04 -9.02
C ASP A 9 20.07 -28.60 -9.08
N TYR A 10 19.46 -28.27 -7.94
CA TYR A 10 18.10 -27.72 -7.88
C TYR A 10 17.97 -26.36 -8.57
N TYR A 11 19.03 -25.54 -8.60
CA TYR A 11 19.03 -24.20 -9.18
C TYR A 11 19.55 -24.13 -10.62
N LYS A 12 20.21 -25.18 -11.14
CA LYS A 12 20.74 -25.23 -12.51
C LYS A 12 19.69 -25.02 -13.60
N ASP A 13 18.47 -25.49 -13.36
CA ASP A 13 17.37 -25.47 -14.33
C ASP A 13 16.43 -24.25 -14.18
N ARG A 14 16.83 -23.24 -13.37
CA ARG A 14 16.06 -22.01 -13.20
C ARG A 14 16.71 -20.88 -14.02
N PRO A 15 16.15 -20.54 -15.20
CA PRO A 15 16.71 -19.47 -16.06
C PRO A 15 16.81 -18.12 -15.32
N GLU A 16 15.87 -17.85 -14.38
CA GLU A 16 15.88 -16.63 -13.59
C GLU A 16 17.12 -16.50 -12.68
N SER A 17 17.62 -17.62 -12.15
CA SER A 17 18.80 -17.59 -11.26
C SER A 17 20.04 -17.12 -12.02
N LEU A 18 20.20 -17.56 -13.26
CA LEU A 18 21.32 -17.13 -14.11
C LEU A 18 21.22 -15.65 -14.46
N LEU A 19 20.03 -15.18 -14.82
CA LEU A 19 19.80 -13.76 -15.14
C LEU A 19 20.11 -12.84 -13.94
N ASN A 20 19.70 -13.27 -12.72
CA ASN A 20 20.01 -12.52 -11.49
C ASN A 20 21.52 -12.47 -11.21
N LEU A 21 22.21 -13.62 -11.34
CA LEU A 21 23.65 -13.74 -11.10
C LEU A 21 24.48 -12.94 -12.11
N THR A 22 24.02 -12.83 -13.35
CA THR A 22 24.72 -12.12 -14.44
C THR A 22 24.31 -10.66 -14.58
N GLY A 23 23.38 -10.16 -13.73
CA GLY A 23 22.87 -8.79 -13.80
C GLY A 23 22.00 -8.51 -15.03
N GLN A 24 21.46 -9.56 -15.68
CA GLN A 24 20.60 -9.43 -16.85
C GLN A 24 19.10 -9.38 -16.51
N THR A 25 18.75 -9.53 -15.25
CA THR A 25 17.36 -9.36 -14.80
C THR A 25 16.97 -7.89 -14.92
N SER A 26 15.85 -7.63 -15.60
CA SER A 26 15.28 -6.29 -15.72
C SER A 26 14.03 -6.18 -14.83
N TYR A 27 13.98 -5.12 -14.03
CA TYR A 27 12.85 -4.71 -13.22
C TYR A 27 12.09 -3.58 -13.92
N VAL A 28 10.97 -3.12 -13.35
CA VAL A 28 10.13 -2.11 -14.01
C VAL A 28 10.91 -0.82 -14.30
N ASP A 29 11.80 -0.39 -13.40
CA ASP A 29 12.59 0.82 -13.64
C ASP A 29 13.69 0.66 -14.73
N ASP A 30 14.09 -0.57 -15.06
CA ASP A 30 15.11 -0.87 -16.07
C ASP A 30 14.56 -0.99 -17.49
N LEU A 31 13.23 -1.06 -17.65
CA LEU A 31 12.63 -1.29 -18.94
C LEU A 31 12.84 -0.13 -19.91
N PRO A 32 13.12 -0.44 -21.19
CA PRO A 32 13.15 0.57 -22.24
C PRO A 32 11.77 1.23 -22.36
N LEU A 33 11.78 2.54 -22.54
CA LEU A 33 10.55 3.32 -22.60
C LEU A 33 10.18 3.67 -24.05
N PRO A 34 8.86 3.65 -24.36
CA PRO A 34 8.39 4.20 -25.62
C PRO A 34 8.80 5.66 -25.77
N GLU A 35 8.99 6.12 -27.01
CA GLU A 35 9.26 7.52 -27.30
C GLU A 35 8.15 8.42 -26.75
N GLY A 36 8.53 9.55 -26.22
CA GLY A 36 7.59 10.52 -25.68
C GLY A 36 7.04 10.17 -24.29
N THR A 37 7.55 9.15 -23.61
CA THR A 37 7.16 8.81 -22.23
C THR A 37 7.33 10.00 -21.28
N LEU A 38 6.30 10.26 -20.47
CA LEU A 38 6.34 11.22 -19.37
C LEU A 38 6.71 10.52 -18.05
N PHE A 39 7.25 11.29 -17.13
CA PHE A 39 7.58 10.84 -15.78
C PHE A 39 6.60 11.44 -14.79
N ALA A 40 6.04 10.59 -13.95
CA ALA A 40 5.09 10.98 -12.91
C ALA A 40 5.77 11.00 -11.54
N VAL A 41 5.45 12.02 -10.75
CA VAL A 41 5.88 12.18 -9.36
C VAL A 41 4.65 12.54 -8.52
N PRO A 42 4.30 11.73 -7.51
CA PRO A 42 3.20 12.05 -6.61
C PRO A 42 3.61 13.18 -5.66
N VAL A 43 2.64 14.01 -5.29
CA VAL A 43 2.77 15.04 -4.26
C VAL A 43 2.01 14.56 -3.05
N GLY A 44 2.69 14.37 -1.93
CA GLY A 44 2.11 13.84 -0.70
C GLY A 44 1.68 14.93 0.28
N ALA A 45 0.66 14.63 1.05
CA ALA A 45 0.18 15.47 2.15
C ALA A 45 1.28 15.75 3.18
N PRO A 46 1.36 16.98 3.74
CA PRO A 46 2.48 17.41 4.56
C PRO A 46 2.43 16.88 6.00
N SER A 47 1.24 16.59 6.52
CA SER A 47 1.00 16.19 7.91
C SER A 47 0.11 14.95 8.00
N ALA A 48 -0.06 14.42 9.22
CA ALA A 48 -0.75 13.17 9.47
C ALA A 48 -2.26 13.21 9.20
N ARG A 49 -2.90 14.36 9.37
CA ARG A 49 -4.33 14.55 9.13
C ARG A 49 -4.67 16.00 8.90
N GLY A 50 -5.61 16.27 8.02
CA GLY A 50 -6.10 17.64 7.84
C GLY A 50 -7.32 17.74 6.96
N ARG A 51 -7.83 18.95 6.85
CA ARG A 51 -9.02 19.29 6.05
C ARG A 51 -8.86 20.62 5.34
N SER A 52 -9.84 20.95 4.49
CA SER A 52 -9.84 22.19 3.70
C SER A 52 -8.61 22.27 2.78
N LEU A 53 -8.25 21.12 2.19
CA LEU A 53 -7.11 20.99 1.28
C LEU A 53 -7.19 21.98 0.13
N GLN A 54 -6.15 22.78 -0.03
CA GLN A 54 -5.97 23.69 -1.16
C GLN A 54 -4.60 23.49 -1.79
N LEU A 55 -4.56 23.51 -3.12
CA LEU A 55 -3.35 23.32 -3.90
C LEU A 55 -3.08 24.57 -4.75
N ASP A 56 -1.85 25.06 -4.72
CA ASP A 56 -1.35 26.07 -5.65
C ASP A 56 -0.22 25.49 -6.49
N ALA A 57 -0.51 25.25 -7.76
CA ALA A 57 0.43 24.67 -8.71
C ALA A 57 1.01 25.69 -9.70
N ARG A 58 0.78 26.99 -9.54
CA ARG A 58 1.19 28.03 -10.52
C ARG A 58 2.68 28.02 -10.76
N GLU A 59 3.49 27.96 -9.71
CA GLU A 59 4.97 27.91 -9.85
C GLU A 59 5.43 26.61 -10.51
N ALA A 60 4.79 25.48 -10.21
CA ALA A 60 5.08 24.19 -10.84
C ALA A 60 4.79 24.22 -12.34
N LEU A 61 3.63 24.72 -12.73
CA LEU A 61 3.20 24.83 -14.12
C LEU A 61 4.05 25.82 -14.94
N ALA A 62 4.59 26.86 -14.30
CA ALA A 62 5.47 27.84 -14.94
C ALA A 62 6.91 27.32 -15.14
N LEU A 63 7.30 26.21 -14.50
CA LEU A 63 8.67 25.71 -14.55
C LEU A 63 9.09 25.21 -15.93
N ASP A 64 8.20 24.50 -16.63
CA ASP A 64 8.48 23.92 -17.95
C ASP A 64 7.14 23.64 -18.69
N PRO A 65 7.04 23.88 -20.00
CA PRO A 65 5.80 23.66 -20.77
C PRO A 65 5.29 22.22 -20.78
N SER A 66 6.14 21.24 -20.47
CA SER A 66 5.73 19.83 -20.36
C SER A 66 5.04 19.49 -19.06
N VAL A 67 5.14 20.35 -18.04
CA VAL A 67 4.57 20.07 -16.72
C VAL A 67 3.04 20.06 -16.77
N ARG A 68 2.46 19.01 -16.18
CA ARG A 68 1.02 18.90 -15.87
C ARG A 68 0.89 18.56 -14.41
N VAL A 69 -0.17 19.05 -13.78
CA VAL A 69 -0.51 18.73 -12.39
C VAL A 69 -1.94 18.23 -12.39
N LEU A 70 -2.13 16.98 -12.01
CA LEU A 70 -3.44 16.34 -11.91
C LEU A 70 -3.86 16.26 -10.44
N THR A 71 -5.15 16.39 -10.21
CA THR A 71 -5.81 16.37 -8.90
C THR A 71 -6.99 15.39 -8.93
N ALA A 72 -7.70 15.22 -7.84
CA ALA A 72 -8.91 14.40 -7.78
C ALA A 72 -9.95 14.79 -8.85
N ARG A 73 -9.96 16.06 -9.28
CA ARG A 73 -10.91 16.59 -10.29
C ARG A 73 -10.64 16.09 -11.71
N ASP A 74 -9.43 15.57 -11.95
CA ASP A 74 -9.02 15.06 -13.26
C ASP A 74 -9.30 13.56 -13.42
N ILE A 75 -9.89 12.93 -12.40
CA ILE A 75 -10.27 11.51 -12.42
C ILE A 75 -11.59 11.35 -13.17
N PRO A 76 -11.60 10.58 -14.29
CA PRO A 76 -12.80 10.46 -15.13
C PRO A 76 -13.84 9.49 -14.56
N GLY A 77 -13.45 8.52 -13.75
CA GLY A 77 -14.31 7.53 -13.11
C GLY A 77 -14.51 7.79 -11.61
N GLU A 78 -14.24 6.78 -10.79
CA GLU A 78 -14.37 6.88 -9.33
C GLU A 78 -13.01 7.15 -8.70
N ASN A 79 -12.91 8.17 -7.85
CA ASN A 79 -11.71 8.43 -7.05
C ASN A 79 -11.66 7.47 -5.86
N GLN A 80 -11.44 6.17 -6.13
CA GLN A 80 -11.56 5.14 -5.11
C GLN A 80 -10.74 3.90 -5.44
N LEU A 81 -9.89 3.48 -4.52
CA LEU A 81 -9.08 2.26 -4.58
C LEU A 81 -9.67 1.12 -3.77
N GLY A 82 -10.27 1.43 -2.60
CA GLY A 82 -10.67 0.48 -1.57
C GLY A 82 -11.28 -0.82 -2.09
N TYR A 83 -10.69 -1.92 -1.65
CA TYR A 83 -11.07 -3.29 -2.05
C TYR A 83 -12.29 -3.80 -1.30
N VAL A 84 -12.30 -3.60 0.01
CA VAL A 84 -13.33 -4.10 0.93
C VAL A 84 -14.38 -3.02 1.16
N LEU A 85 -13.93 -1.80 1.47
CA LEU A 85 -14.77 -0.63 1.64
C LEU A 85 -14.28 0.50 0.71
N PRO A 86 -15.18 1.40 0.29
CA PRO A 86 -14.80 2.56 -0.51
C PRO A 86 -14.29 3.70 0.39
N ASP A 87 -13.17 3.47 1.08
CA ASP A 87 -12.60 4.36 2.09
C ASP A 87 -11.17 4.85 1.78
N GLU A 88 -10.66 4.52 0.56
CA GLU A 88 -9.31 4.91 0.12
C GLU A 88 -9.38 5.66 -1.21
N PRO A 89 -9.32 7.00 -1.22
CA PRO A 89 -9.23 7.77 -2.47
C PRO A 89 -7.86 7.59 -3.13
N LEU A 90 -7.81 7.60 -4.48
CA LEU A 90 -6.55 7.62 -5.22
C LEU A 90 -5.80 8.94 -5.02
N ILE A 91 -6.52 10.04 -5.03
CA ILE A 91 -6.01 11.40 -4.78
C ILE A 91 -6.93 12.06 -3.76
N ALA A 92 -6.40 12.52 -2.67
CA ALA A 92 -7.16 13.21 -1.62
C ALA A 92 -7.91 14.43 -2.16
N ASP A 93 -9.15 14.62 -1.71
CA ASP A 93 -10.02 15.73 -2.11
C ASP A 93 -10.68 16.36 -0.88
N GLY A 94 -10.28 17.57 -0.55
CA GLY A 94 -10.79 18.34 0.59
C GLY A 94 -10.19 17.97 1.94
N GLU A 95 -9.84 16.70 2.17
CA GLU A 95 -9.24 16.18 3.41
C GLU A 95 -8.06 15.27 3.09
N TRP A 96 -7.19 15.05 4.08
CA TRP A 96 -6.15 14.02 4.03
C TRP A 96 -6.06 13.29 5.38
N SER A 97 -5.74 12.01 5.33
CA SER A 97 -5.84 11.09 6.46
C SER A 97 -4.51 10.53 6.96
N TYR A 98 -3.42 10.72 6.18
CA TYR A 98 -2.08 10.35 6.60
C TYR A 98 -1.02 11.20 5.89
N LYS A 99 0.15 11.30 6.51
CA LYS A 99 1.30 11.99 5.91
C LYS A 99 1.78 11.23 4.67
N GLY A 100 1.85 11.94 3.55
CA GLY A 100 2.24 11.34 2.28
C GLY A 100 1.07 10.84 1.43
N GLU A 101 -0.19 10.93 1.91
CA GLU A 101 -1.37 10.69 1.08
C GLU A 101 -1.32 11.55 -0.18
N VAL A 102 -1.55 10.95 -1.34
CA VAL A 102 -1.41 11.65 -2.61
C VAL A 102 -2.45 12.75 -2.74
N VAL A 103 -2.02 14.00 -2.89
CA VAL A 103 -2.89 15.18 -3.08
C VAL A 103 -2.83 15.72 -4.50
N ALA A 104 -1.77 15.38 -5.25
CA ALA A 104 -1.65 15.71 -6.67
C ALA A 104 -0.65 14.77 -7.34
N LEU A 105 -0.73 14.68 -8.67
CA LEU A 105 0.24 13.99 -9.53
C LEU A 105 0.88 14.99 -10.49
N VAL A 106 2.19 15.08 -10.47
CA VAL A 106 2.96 15.93 -11.39
C VAL A 106 3.55 15.07 -12.50
N LEU A 107 3.33 15.48 -13.74
CA LEU A 107 3.89 14.86 -14.95
C LEU A 107 4.85 15.83 -15.63
N ALA A 108 5.98 15.32 -16.13
CA ALA A 108 6.89 16.09 -16.98
C ALA A 108 7.65 15.18 -17.96
N ARG A 109 8.35 15.79 -18.93
CA ARG A 109 9.12 15.09 -19.96
C ARG A 109 10.31 14.27 -19.43
N ASP A 110 10.77 14.58 -18.22
CA ASP A 110 11.88 13.86 -17.56
C ASP A 110 11.69 13.87 -16.04
N ARG A 111 12.33 12.89 -15.38
CA ARG A 111 12.22 12.68 -13.92
C ARG A 111 12.71 13.88 -13.10
N SER A 112 13.75 14.57 -13.55
CA SER A 112 14.31 15.73 -12.84
C SER A 112 13.34 16.90 -12.85
N THR A 113 12.78 17.21 -14.01
CA THR A 113 11.77 18.26 -14.17
C THR A 113 10.51 17.95 -13.37
N ALA A 114 9.99 16.70 -13.41
CA ALA A 114 8.84 16.27 -12.62
C ALA A 114 9.08 16.45 -11.12
N ARG A 115 10.23 16.03 -10.61
CA ARG A 115 10.57 16.19 -9.17
C ARG A 115 10.76 17.64 -8.76
N ARG A 116 11.34 18.47 -9.61
CA ARG A 116 11.45 19.91 -9.34
C ARG A 116 10.07 20.56 -9.31
N ALA A 117 9.22 20.25 -10.27
CA ALA A 117 7.85 20.76 -10.32
C ALA A 117 7.02 20.31 -9.11
N ALA A 118 7.11 19.04 -8.70
CA ALA A 118 6.42 18.51 -7.53
C ALA A 118 6.74 19.29 -6.25
N ARG A 119 8.00 19.72 -6.07
CA ARG A 119 8.42 20.55 -4.92
C ARG A 119 7.87 21.98 -4.94
N LEU A 120 7.41 22.46 -6.08
CA LEU A 120 6.81 23.78 -6.25
C LEU A 120 5.30 23.79 -6.06
N VAL A 121 4.67 22.63 -5.96
CA VAL A 121 3.25 22.54 -5.58
C VAL A 121 3.12 22.89 -4.11
N ARG A 122 2.39 23.94 -3.82
CA ARG A 122 2.12 24.38 -2.44
C ARG A 122 0.82 23.76 -1.95
N ILE A 123 0.88 23.21 -0.76
CA ILE A 123 -0.25 22.60 -0.08
C ILE A 123 -0.58 23.42 1.13
N SER A 124 -1.86 23.74 1.32
CA SER A 124 -2.36 24.42 2.50
C SER A 124 -3.68 23.78 2.95
N GLY A 125 -4.02 23.97 4.23
CA GLY A 125 -5.22 23.45 4.87
C GLY A 125 -5.12 23.56 6.37
N GLU A 126 -6.14 23.07 7.06
CA GLU A 126 -6.18 23.01 8.52
C GLU A 126 -5.68 21.65 9.00
N GLU A 127 -4.59 21.61 9.73
CA GLU A 127 -4.08 20.38 10.34
C GLU A 127 -4.97 19.96 11.50
N LEU A 128 -5.26 18.66 11.60
CA LEU A 128 -6.07 18.06 12.66
C LEU A 128 -5.20 17.15 13.53
N PRO A 129 -5.51 17.02 14.84
CA PRO A 129 -4.83 16.08 15.70
C PRO A 129 -5.01 14.64 15.19
N PRO A 130 -3.92 13.90 14.97
CA PRO A 130 -4.02 12.48 14.60
C PRO A 130 -4.36 11.62 15.83
N VAL A 131 -4.99 10.46 15.58
CA VAL A 131 -5.12 9.37 16.55
C VAL A 131 -4.21 8.24 16.08
N LEU A 132 -3.14 7.98 16.82
CA LEU A 132 -2.09 7.04 16.40
C LEU A 132 -2.07 5.75 17.24
N ASP A 133 -2.69 5.76 18.41
CA ASP A 133 -2.77 4.63 19.33
C ASP A 133 -4.11 3.91 19.17
N ALA A 134 -4.06 2.57 19.00
CA ALA A 134 -5.27 1.77 18.76
C ALA A 134 -6.17 1.64 20.00
N ARG A 135 -5.60 1.64 21.23
CA ARG A 135 -6.39 1.66 22.46
C ARG A 135 -7.10 2.99 22.66
N GLU A 136 -6.39 4.10 22.36
CA GLU A 136 -6.97 5.44 22.40
C GLU A 136 -8.11 5.56 21.38
N ALA A 137 -7.92 5.08 20.15
CA ALA A 137 -8.95 5.07 19.12
C ALA A 137 -10.19 4.28 19.57
N PHE A 138 -9.98 3.10 20.13
CA PHE A 138 -11.06 2.27 20.67
C PHE A 138 -11.82 2.99 21.81
N ALA A 139 -11.10 3.59 22.76
CA ALA A 139 -11.69 4.32 23.88
C ALA A 139 -12.51 5.54 23.44
N ARG A 140 -12.18 6.14 22.31
CA ARG A 140 -12.93 7.28 21.70
C ARG A 140 -14.10 6.82 20.83
N GLY A 141 -14.19 5.53 20.51
CA GLY A 141 -15.16 5.00 19.54
C GLY A 141 -14.75 5.21 18.07
N ASP A 142 -13.51 5.60 17.81
CA ASP A 142 -12.92 5.73 16.46
C ASP A 142 -12.53 4.34 15.94
N ILE A 143 -13.53 3.50 15.68
CA ILE A 143 -13.35 2.11 15.25
C ILE A 143 -13.84 1.93 13.80
N ILE A 144 -13.06 1.18 13.01
CA ILE A 144 -13.41 0.89 11.61
C ILE A 144 -14.54 -0.15 11.52
N MET A 145 -14.57 -1.11 12.44
CA MET A 145 -15.61 -2.13 12.52
C MET A 145 -15.87 -2.56 13.97
N GLN A 146 -17.03 -3.19 14.19
CA GLN A 146 -17.37 -3.70 15.50
C GLN A 146 -16.36 -4.76 15.98
N PRO A 147 -16.03 -4.80 17.28
CA PRO A 147 -15.16 -5.82 17.85
C PRO A 147 -15.66 -7.23 17.53
N LEU A 148 -14.72 -8.12 17.22
CA LEU A 148 -14.99 -9.55 17.08
C LEU A 148 -14.73 -10.22 18.43
N HIS A 149 -15.56 -11.20 18.77
CA HIS A 149 -15.43 -12.00 19.99
C HIS A 149 -15.42 -13.48 19.64
N LEU A 150 -14.49 -14.22 20.23
CA LEU A 150 -14.38 -15.66 20.15
C LEU A 150 -14.22 -16.22 21.56
N GLU A 151 -15.04 -17.17 21.93
CA GLU A 151 -15.01 -17.80 23.23
C GLU A 151 -15.15 -19.33 23.09
N SER A 152 -14.38 -20.07 23.87
CA SER A 152 -14.42 -21.53 23.91
C SER A 152 -14.14 -22.04 25.32
N GLY A 153 -15.00 -22.91 25.83
CA GLY A 153 -14.89 -23.47 27.18
C GLY A 153 -15.32 -22.49 28.28
N ASP A 154 -14.71 -22.67 29.45
CA ASP A 154 -14.97 -21.86 30.65
C ASP A 154 -13.65 -21.30 31.18
N VAL A 155 -13.34 -20.09 30.73
CA VAL A 155 -12.08 -19.43 31.04
C VAL A 155 -11.98 -19.01 32.51
N ASP A 156 -13.10 -18.63 33.13
CA ASP A 156 -13.13 -18.23 34.54
C ASP A 156 -12.80 -19.43 35.46
N ARG A 157 -13.39 -20.60 35.16
CA ARG A 157 -13.04 -21.84 35.87
C ARG A 157 -11.58 -22.21 35.63
N ALA A 158 -11.08 -22.10 34.42
CA ALA A 158 -9.68 -22.40 34.10
C ALA A 158 -8.71 -21.52 34.90
N PHE A 159 -9.00 -20.22 35.06
CA PHE A 159 -8.22 -19.33 35.91
C PHE A 159 -8.32 -19.64 37.39
N ALA A 160 -9.47 -20.06 37.87
CA ALA A 160 -9.64 -20.47 39.27
C ALA A 160 -8.89 -21.76 39.61
N GLU A 161 -8.73 -22.67 38.64
CA GLU A 161 -7.99 -23.95 38.78
C GLU A 161 -6.49 -23.80 38.52
N ALA A 162 -6.01 -22.66 38.00
CA ALA A 162 -4.61 -22.45 37.67
C ALA A 162 -3.74 -22.27 38.92
N ASP A 163 -2.53 -22.86 38.92
CA ASP A 163 -1.51 -22.63 39.95
C ASP A 163 -0.91 -21.23 39.86
N PHE A 164 -0.81 -20.69 38.64
CA PHE A 164 -0.30 -19.35 38.35
C PHE A 164 -1.18 -18.64 37.36
N VAL A 165 -1.47 -17.37 37.60
CA VAL A 165 -2.14 -16.49 36.66
C VAL A 165 -1.21 -15.34 36.34
N VAL A 166 -0.86 -15.20 35.06
CA VAL A 166 0.00 -14.15 34.55
C VAL A 166 -0.81 -13.20 33.69
N THR A 167 -0.70 -11.92 33.96
CA THR A 167 -1.31 -10.86 33.15
C THR A 167 -0.23 -9.95 32.58
N GLY A 168 -0.45 -9.40 31.43
CA GLY A 168 0.51 -8.48 30.80
C GLY A 168 -0.04 -7.85 29.53
N SER A 169 0.81 -7.03 28.94
CA SER A 169 0.56 -6.43 27.63
C SER A 169 1.76 -6.67 26.71
N CYS A 170 1.49 -6.64 25.42
CA CYS A 170 2.51 -6.76 24.39
C CYS A 170 2.24 -5.75 23.26
N GLU A 171 3.25 -5.06 22.83
CA GLU A 171 3.20 -4.10 21.73
C GLU A 171 4.01 -4.61 20.54
N SER A 172 3.48 -4.46 19.35
CA SER A 172 4.18 -4.76 18.11
C SER A 172 3.97 -3.60 17.14
N ASP A 173 5.04 -2.88 16.87
CA ASP A 173 5.02 -1.73 15.98
C ASP A 173 4.76 -2.11 14.51
N GLY A 174 4.35 -1.12 13.72
CA GLY A 174 4.31 -1.23 12.28
C GLY A 174 5.68 -1.54 11.70
N GLN A 175 5.73 -2.36 10.66
CA GLN A 175 7.01 -2.73 10.03
C GLN A 175 6.98 -2.41 8.54
N GLU A 176 8.05 -1.75 8.09
CA GLU A 176 8.32 -1.52 6.69
C GLU A 176 8.69 -2.84 5.99
N HIS A 177 8.14 -3.08 4.79
CA HIS A 177 8.48 -4.24 3.97
C HIS A 177 9.91 -4.17 3.42
N LEU A 178 10.41 -2.97 3.14
CA LEU A 178 11.77 -2.64 2.71
C LEU A 178 12.26 -3.51 1.53
N TYR A 179 11.38 -3.79 0.57
CA TYR A 179 11.78 -4.43 -0.68
C TYR A 179 12.77 -3.54 -1.45
N LEU A 180 13.76 -4.14 -2.14
CA LEU A 180 14.79 -3.37 -2.87
C LEU A 180 14.23 -2.56 -4.02
N GLU A 181 13.40 -3.17 -4.86
CA GLU A 181 12.65 -2.48 -5.89
C GLU A 181 11.49 -1.72 -5.25
N THR A 182 11.52 -0.40 -5.30
CA THR A 182 10.41 0.45 -4.84
C THR A 182 9.15 0.26 -5.69
N GLN A 183 8.04 0.82 -5.29
CA GLN A 183 6.82 0.83 -6.10
C GLN A 183 7.09 1.46 -7.46
N ALA A 184 6.72 0.75 -8.52
CA ALA A 184 7.02 1.15 -9.90
C ALA A 184 5.93 0.68 -10.86
N ALA A 185 5.57 1.55 -11.81
CA ALA A 185 4.65 1.23 -12.89
C ALA A 185 4.95 2.03 -14.17
N ILE A 186 4.61 1.44 -15.31
CA ILE A 186 4.60 2.09 -16.62
C ILE A 186 3.21 1.87 -17.21
N ALA A 187 2.52 2.93 -17.56
CA ALA A 187 1.21 2.87 -18.21
C ALA A 187 1.32 3.38 -19.65
N ILE A 188 0.73 2.67 -20.57
CA ILE A 188 0.78 2.95 -22.02
C ILE A 188 -0.66 2.97 -22.55
N PRO A 189 -1.15 4.12 -23.03
CA PRO A 189 -2.46 4.17 -23.67
C PRO A 189 -2.38 3.46 -25.03
N GLU A 190 -3.40 2.68 -25.35
CA GLU A 190 -3.50 1.94 -26.60
C GLU A 190 -4.78 2.33 -27.38
N ASP A 191 -4.82 1.92 -28.63
CA ASP A 191 -5.95 2.16 -29.52
C ASP A 191 -7.27 1.63 -28.94
N GLY A 192 -8.36 2.33 -29.24
CA GLY A 192 -9.70 1.94 -28.77
C GLY A 192 -9.97 2.24 -27.30
N GLY A 193 -9.18 3.12 -26.66
CA GLY A 193 -9.34 3.50 -25.27
C GLY A 193 -8.87 2.43 -24.29
N ARG A 194 -7.99 1.52 -24.71
CA ARG A 194 -7.39 0.51 -23.84
C ARG A 194 -6.19 1.10 -23.08
N MET A 195 -5.88 0.46 -21.97
CA MET A 195 -4.73 0.80 -21.12
C MET A 195 -3.88 -0.45 -20.87
N TYR A 196 -2.63 -0.43 -21.29
CA TYR A 196 -1.63 -1.43 -20.92
C TYR A 196 -0.77 -0.90 -19.77
N CYS A 197 -0.60 -1.68 -18.71
CA CYS A 197 0.17 -1.28 -17.54
C CYS A 197 1.14 -2.37 -17.12
N ILE A 198 2.43 -2.04 -17.02
CA ILE A 198 3.44 -2.88 -16.40
C ILE A 198 3.61 -2.41 -14.96
N SER A 199 3.38 -3.27 -13.98
CA SER A 199 3.43 -2.92 -12.57
C SER A 199 4.26 -3.92 -11.76
N SER A 200 5.05 -3.39 -10.84
CA SER A 200 5.70 -4.20 -9.80
C SER A 200 4.66 -4.56 -8.74
N THR A 201 3.89 -5.62 -8.99
CA THR A 201 2.73 -6.02 -8.18
C THR A 201 2.67 -7.53 -7.92
N GLN A 202 2.17 -7.93 -6.73
CA GLN A 202 1.79 -9.30 -6.41
C GLN A 202 0.35 -9.62 -6.83
N GLY A 203 -0.48 -8.58 -7.09
CA GLY A 203 -1.90 -8.69 -7.39
C GLY A 203 -2.31 -8.01 -8.70
N PRO A 204 -1.94 -8.52 -9.91
CA PRO A 204 -2.22 -7.84 -11.18
C PRO A 204 -3.72 -7.61 -11.43
N THR A 205 -4.58 -8.53 -11.01
CA THR A 205 -6.05 -8.37 -11.13
C THR A 205 -6.56 -7.22 -10.26
N GLY A 206 -5.93 -6.99 -9.12
CA GLY A 206 -6.26 -5.86 -8.25
C GLY A 206 -5.93 -4.54 -8.90
N VAL A 207 -4.74 -4.44 -9.45
CA VAL A 207 -4.31 -3.27 -10.22
C VAL A 207 -5.25 -3.03 -11.40
N GLN A 208 -5.63 -4.08 -12.14
CA GLN A 208 -6.58 -4.00 -13.24
C GLN A 208 -7.94 -3.41 -12.82
N LYS A 209 -8.47 -3.88 -11.68
CA LYS A 209 -9.74 -3.37 -11.12
C LYS A 209 -9.64 -1.88 -10.74
N ALA A 210 -8.55 -1.49 -10.08
CA ALA A 210 -8.34 -0.10 -9.66
C ALA A 210 -8.23 0.83 -10.87
N ILE A 211 -7.44 0.48 -11.88
CA ILE A 211 -7.33 1.25 -13.12
C ILE A 211 -8.70 1.37 -13.81
N SER A 212 -9.43 0.25 -13.96
CA SER A 212 -10.76 0.22 -14.57
C SER A 212 -11.75 1.16 -13.87
N ARG A 213 -11.78 1.12 -12.53
CA ARG A 213 -12.66 1.97 -11.70
C ARG A 213 -12.31 3.44 -11.85
N VAL A 214 -11.06 3.80 -11.69
CA VAL A 214 -10.60 5.19 -11.70
C VAL A 214 -10.71 5.83 -13.09
N LEU A 215 -10.43 5.06 -14.14
CA LEU A 215 -10.59 5.56 -15.51
C LEU A 215 -12.03 5.47 -16.03
N GLY A 216 -12.93 4.75 -15.34
CA GLY A 216 -14.32 4.56 -15.78
C GLY A 216 -14.44 3.71 -17.06
N ILE A 217 -13.48 2.79 -17.30
CA ILE A 217 -13.45 1.91 -18.47
C ILE A 217 -13.67 0.45 -18.07
N PRO A 218 -14.19 -0.42 -18.96
CA PRO A 218 -14.34 -1.83 -18.66
C PRO A 218 -13.02 -2.51 -18.33
N MET A 219 -13.01 -3.45 -17.38
CA MET A 219 -11.80 -4.25 -17.04
C MET A 219 -11.17 -4.94 -18.26
N ALA A 220 -11.98 -5.36 -19.24
CA ALA A 220 -11.51 -5.96 -20.49
C ALA A 220 -10.67 -5.01 -21.37
N GLN A 221 -10.71 -3.71 -21.08
CA GLN A 221 -9.88 -2.69 -21.77
C GLN A 221 -8.59 -2.39 -20.99
N VAL A 222 -8.37 -3.02 -19.86
CA VAL A 222 -7.15 -2.85 -19.06
C VAL A 222 -6.35 -4.16 -19.07
N GLU A 223 -5.12 -4.09 -19.53
CA GLU A 223 -4.16 -5.20 -19.43
C GLU A 223 -3.07 -4.85 -18.41
N VAL A 224 -2.79 -5.77 -17.50
CA VAL A 224 -1.74 -5.59 -16.48
C VAL A 224 -0.72 -6.70 -16.57
N GLU A 225 0.52 -6.33 -16.83
CA GLU A 225 1.67 -7.23 -16.79
C GLU A 225 2.44 -7.07 -15.48
N ALA A 226 2.60 -8.18 -14.74
CA ALA A 226 3.52 -8.27 -13.61
C ALA A 226 4.77 -9.03 -14.06
N ARG A 227 5.91 -8.33 -14.09
CA ARG A 227 7.22 -8.93 -14.37
C ARG A 227 7.87 -9.43 -13.08
N ARG A 228 9.19 -9.64 -13.10
CA ARG A 228 9.94 -9.96 -11.88
C ARG A 228 9.83 -8.83 -10.87
N LEU A 229 9.66 -9.21 -9.60
CA LEU A 229 9.64 -8.28 -8.49
C LEU A 229 10.99 -8.31 -7.76
N GLY A 230 11.51 -7.14 -7.47
CA GLY A 230 12.68 -6.95 -6.62
C GLY A 230 12.35 -6.98 -5.14
N GLY A 231 11.49 -7.93 -4.74
CA GLY A 231 10.92 -8.07 -3.41
C GLY A 231 9.52 -7.46 -3.30
N ALA A 232 8.73 -7.97 -2.38
CA ALA A 232 7.38 -7.48 -2.10
C ALA A 232 6.94 -7.76 -0.66
N PHE A 233 7.05 -8.98 -0.15
CA PHE A 233 6.79 -9.38 1.25
C PHE A 233 5.38 -9.03 1.75
N GLY A 234 4.39 -8.99 0.85
CA GLY A 234 3.04 -8.50 1.13
C GLY A 234 2.81 -7.01 0.82
N GLY A 235 3.87 -6.22 0.68
CA GLY A 235 3.78 -4.76 0.44
C GLY A 235 3.46 -4.35 -0.99
N LYS A 236 3.20 -5.29 -1.90
CA LYS A 236 2.80 -5.03 -3.28
C LYS A 236 1.57 -5.85 -3.69
N GLU A 237 0.78 -6.30 -2.72
CA GLU A 237 -0.54 -6.91 -2.99
C GLU A 237 -1.51 -5.82 -3.46
N ASP A 238 -2.09 -5.06 -2.54
CA ASP A 238 -2.99 -3.96 -2.85
C ASP A 238 -2.23 -2.63 -3.00
N GLN A 239 -1.15 -2.44 -2.22
CA GLN A 239 -0.36 -1.20 -2.19
C GLN A 239 0.43 -0.90 -3.49
N ALA A 240 0.42 -1.79 -4.49
CA ALA A 240 0.91 -1.49 -5.84
C ALA A 240 -0.14 -0.77 -6.70
N ALA A 241 -1.43 -0.95 -6.40
CA ALA A 241 -2.52 -0.42 -7.20
C ALA A 241 -2.55 1.13 -7.28
N PRO A 242 -2.31 1.89 -6.19
CA PRO A 242 -2.27 3.35 -6.25
C PRO A 242 -1.28 3.86 -7.30
N TRP A 243 -0.07 3.34 -7.31
CA TRP A 243 1.02 3.83 -8.18
C TRP A 243 0.80 3.49 -9.65
N ALA A 244 0.32 2.26 -9.92
CA ALA A 244 -0.07 1.85 -11.25
C ALA A 244 -1.26 2.66 -11.79
N THR A 245 -2.24 2.93 -10.93
CA THR A 245 -3.43 3.71 -11.28
C THR A 245 -3.09 5.19 -11.51
N LEU A 246 -2.18 5.77 -10.72
CA LEU A 246 -1.68 7.13 -10.96
C LEU A 246 -0.94 7.23 -12.29
N ALA A 247 -0.10 6.24 -12.63
CA ALA A 247 0.56 6.19 -13.93
C ALA A 247 -0.47 6.09 -15.07
N ALA A 248 -1.49 5.25 -14.92
CA ALA A 248 -2.59 5.08 -15.88
C ALA A 248 -3.43 6.36 -16.02
N LEU A 249 -3.74 7.06 -14.92
CA LEU A 249 -4.41 8.35 -14.96
C LEU A 249 -3.61 9.39 -15.75
N GLY A 250 -2.30 9.47 -15.49
CA GLY A 250 -1.41 10.36 -16.25
C GLY A 250 -1.36 10.02 -17.74
N ALA A 251 -1.30 8.72 -18.08
CA ALA A 251 -1.31 8.25 -19.45
C ALA A 251 -2.64 8.54 -20.16
N TRP A 252 -3.76 8.32 -19.47
CA TRP A 252 -5.10 8.63 -19.96
C TRP A 252 -5.27 10.11 -20.26
N TYR A 253 -4.85 10.98 -19.33
CA TYR A 253 -4.99 12.42 -19.46
C TYR A 253 -4.14 13.00 -20.60
N THR A 254 -2.93 12.46 -20.80
CA THR A 254 -1.96 13.02 -21.77
C THR A 254 -1.97 12.33 -23.13
N GLY A 255 -2.59 11.14 -23.24
CA GLY A 255 -2.50 10.29 -24.44
C GLY A 255 -1.07 9.77 -24.70
N ARG A 256 -0.18 9.77 -23.70
CA ARG A 256 1.24 9.41 -23.80
C ARG A 256 1.60 8.37 -22.74
N PRO A 257 2.60 7.51 -23.00
CA PRO A 257 3.11 6.62 -21.97
C PRO A 257 3.59 7.42 -20.74
N VAL A 258 3.35 6.86 -19.55
CA VAL A 258 3.75 7.46 -18.27
C VAL A 258 4.46 6.43 -17.41
N LYS A 259 5.62 6.81 -16.88
CA LYS A 259 6.39 6.04 -15.91
C LYS A 259 6.34 6.71 -14.54
N LEU A 260 5.97 5.95 -13.52
CA LEU A 260 6.01 6.32 -12.11
C LEU A 260 6.92 5.36 -11.36
N VAL A 261 7.89 5.90 -10.64
CA VAL A 261 8.78 5.12 -9.75
C VAL A 261 9.03 5.95 -8.50
N LEU A 262 8.62 5.44 -7.36
CA LEU A 262 8.92 6.07 -6.07
C LEU A 262 10.41 5.95 -5.76
N ASN A 263 11.00 7.01 -5.20
CA ASN A 263 12.29 6.84 -4.54
C ASN A 263 12.09 6.19 -3.16
N ARG A 264 13.17 5.75 -2.52
CA ARG A 264 13.09 5.06 -1.23
C ARG A 264 12.39 5.89 -0.14
N ALA A 265 12.63 7.18 -0.07
CA ALA A 265 12.02 8.05 0.93
C ALA A 265 10.51 8.25 0.68
N GLU A 266 10.11 8.40 -0.58
CA GLU A 266 8.69 8.45 -0.98
C GLU A 266 8.01 7.12 -0.65
N ASP A 267 8.60 5.99 -1.01
CA ASP A 267 8.08 4.65 -0.76
C ASP A 267 7.84 4.43 0.75
N MET A 268 8.82 4.73 1.58
CA MET A 268 8.71 4.58 3.04
C MET A 268 7.63 5.47 3.69
N VAL A 269 7.33 6.63 3.11
CA VAL A 269 6.35 7.57 3.69
C VAL A 269 4.94 7.33 3.15
N MET A 270 4.82 6.94 1.87
CA MET A 270 3.55 6.96 1.14
C MET A 270 2.89 5.58 1.02
N THR A 271 3.56 4.50 1.43
CA THR A 271 3.02 3.13 1.34
C THR A 271 2.57 2.59 2.69
N GLY A 272 1.70 1.59 2.67
CA GLY A 272 1.22 0.89 3.86
C GLY A 272 2.34 0.11 4.59
N LYS A 273 2.06 -0.26 5.83
CA LYS A 273 2.97 -0.98 6.73
C LYS A 273 2.29 -2.25 7.25
N ARG A 274 3.06 -3.20 7.75
CA ARG A 274 2.50 -4.26 8.57
C ARG A 274 1.78 -3.64 9.76
N HIS A 275 0.56 -4.12 10.05
CA HIS A 275 -0.27 -3.59 11.13
C HIS A 275 0.44 -3.59 12.47
N PRO A 276 0.48 -2.47 13.18
CA PRO A 276 0.79 -2.44 14.60
C PRO A 276 -0.30 -3.16 15.40
N TYR A 277 0.09 -3.84 16.46
CA TYR A 277 -0.82 -4.47 17.42
C TYR A 277 -0.47 -4.10 18.85
N SER A 278 -1.49 -3.78 19.61
CA SER A 278 -1.45 -3.73 21.06
C SER A 278 -2.26 -4.90 21.59
N SER A 279 -1.77 -5.61 22.58
CA SER A 279 -2.42 -6.82 23.10
C SER A 279 -2.40 -6.81 24.62
N ASP A 280 -3.54 -7.09 25.26
CA ASP A 280 -3.65 -7.30 26.69
C ASP A 280 -4.03 -8.74 26.94
N PHE A 281 -3.25 -9.47 27.74
CA PHE A 281 -3.45 -10.90 27.93
C PHE A 281 -3.50 -11.34 29.40
N LYS A 282 -4.15 -12.49 29.62
CA LYS A 282 -4.19 -13.21 30.89
C LYS A 282 -4.05 -14.70 30.57
N ILE A 283 -3.10 -15.37 31.24
CA ILE A 283 -2.78 -16.79 31.04
C ILE A 283 -2.82 -17.51 32.39
N GLY A 284 -3.58 -18.59 32.47
CA GLY A 284 -3.61 -19.51 33.61
C GLY A 284 -2.75 -20.73 33.32
N LEU A 285 -1.82 -21.05 34.22
CA LEU A 285 -0.81 -22.10 34.07
C LEU A 285 -0.84 -23.08 35.25
N THR A 286 -0.55 -24.36 34.98
CA THR A 286 -0.18 -25.32 36.00
C THR A 286 1.29 -25.21 36.40
N LYS A 287 1.74 -25.88 37.49
CA LYS A 287 3.14 -25.88 37.94
C LYS A 287 4.11 -26.46 36.92
N ASP A 288 3.67 -27.35 36.06
CA ASP A 288 4.47 -27.95 34.99
C ASP A 288 4.37 -27.15 33.66
N GLY A 289 3.77 -25.97 33.69
CA GLY A 289 3.73 -25.04 32.56
C GLY A 289 2.63 -25.30 31.51
N ARG A 290 1.64 -26.16 31.82
CA ARG A 290 0.50 -26.37 30.93
C ARG A 290 -0.47 -25.19 31.00
N ILE A 291 -0.90 -24.67 29.86
CA ILE A 291 -1.90 -23.62 29.75
C ILE A 291 -3.28 -24.23 30.02
N LEU A 292 -4.01 -23.70 31.01
CA LEU A 292 -5.39 -24.06 31.32
C LEU A 292 -6.39 -23.07 30.76
N GLY A 293 -6.09 -21.77 30.81
CA GLY A 293 -6.92 -20.70 30.33
C GLY A 293 -6.08 -19.61 29.64
N PHE A 294 -6.67 -19.02 28.61
CA PHE A 294 -6.05 -17.89 27.87
C PHE A 294 -7.14 -16.90 27.51
N GLU A 295 -6.93 -15.65 27.87
CA GLU A 295 -7.77 -14.52 27.50
C GLU A 295 -6.89 -13.45 26.90
N VAL A 296 -7.29 -12.86 25.76
CA VAL A 296 -6.53 -11.81 25.10
C VAL A 296 -7.44 -10.83 24.40
N THR A 297 -7.12 -9.55 24.52
CA THR A 297 -7.72 -8.49 23.72
C THR A 297 -6.67 -7.93 22.76
N TYR A 298 -6.96 -7.98 21.47
CA TYR A 298 -6.11 -7.42 20.42
C TYR A 298 -6.68 -6.10 19.92
N TYR A 299 -5.84 -5.09 19.85
CA TYR A 299 -6.12 -3.80 19.23
C TYR A 299 -5.26 -3.68 17.96
N GLN A 300 -5.90 -3.88 16.81
CA GLN A 300 -5.23 -3.76 15.52
C GLN A 300 -5.32 -2.32 15.02
N ASN A 301 -4.17 -1.69 14.78
CA ASN A 301 -4.14 -0.37 14.16
C ASN A 301 -4.22 -0.51 12.63
N SER A 302 -5.35 -0.13 12.08
CA SER A 302 -5.64 -0.22 10.64
C SER A 302 -5.06 0.95 9.83
N GLY A 303 -4.62 2.02 10.47
CA GLY A 303 -4.21 3.25 9.79
C GLY A 303 -5.41 4.04 9.26
N ALA A 304 -5.26 4.67 8.10
CA ALA A 304 -6.22 5.60 7.53
C ALA A 304 -7.38 4.96 6.76
N CYS A 305 -7.19 3.73 6.28
CA CYS A 305 -8.20 2.98 5.52
C CYS A 305 -8.20 1.49 5.93
N ILE A 306 -9.23 0.76 5.51
CA ILE A 306 -9.37 -0.64 5.90
C ILE A 306 -8.39 -1.55 5.17
N ASP A 307 -8.11 -1.29 3.88
CA ASP A 307 -7.21 -2.09 3.05
C ASP A 307 -7.39 -3.61 3.29
N LEU A 308 -6.33 -4.32 3.69
CA LEU A 308 -6.34 -5.75 4.07
C LEU A 308 -6.65 -6.01 5.56
N SER A 309 -6.94 -4.98 6.35
CA SER A 309 -7.07 -5.07 7.80
C SER A 309 -8.08 -6.11 8.27
N LEU A 310 -9.21 -6.23 7.57
CA LEU A 310 -10.26 -7.20 7.90
C LEU A 310 -9.75 -8.65 7.77
N ALA A 311 -9.07 -8.97 6.66
CA ALA A 311 -8.53 -10.30 6.43
C ALA A 311 -7.44 -10.67 7.46
N ILE A 312 -6.66 -9.69 7.88
CA ILE A 312 -5.61 -9.86 8.90
C ILE A 312 -6.22 -10.04 10.28
N LEU A 313 -7.28 -9.30 10.63
CA LEU A 313 -8.01 -9.48 11.88
C LEU A 313 -8.62 -10.89 11.98
N TRP A 314 -9.24 -11.40 10.90
CA TRP A 314 -9.74 -12.77 10.85
C TRP A 314 -8.63 -13.80 11.06
N ARG A 315 -7.46 -13.62 10.48
CA ARG A 315 -6.31 -14.49 10.71
C ARG A 315 -5.84 -14.45 12.16
N THR A 316 -5.82 -13.28 12.80
CA THR A 316 -5.52 -13.15 14.23
C THR A 316 -6.50 -13.95 15.06
N MET A 317 -7.80 -13.86 14.78
CA MET A 317 -8.81 -14.60 15.52
C MET A 317 -8.71 -16.12 15.36
N PHE A 318 -8.42 -16.62 14.15
CA PHE A 318 -8.47 -18.05 13.87
C PHE A 318 -7.15 -18.79 13.96
N HIS A 319 -6.02 -18.10 14.04
CA HIS A 319 -4.70 -18.73 14.07
C HIS A 319 -3.98 -18.63 15.41
N VAL A 320 -4.57 -17.98 16.38
CA VAL A 320 -4.00 -17.79 17.74
C VAL A 320 -4.73 -18.61 18.81
N CYS A 321 -5.76 -19.35 18.44
CA CYS A 321 -6.56 -20.19 19.35
C CYS A 321 -5.95 -21.59 19.50
#